data_b942025ad4f9c1b6dd407cff28266402
#
_entry.id   b942025ad4f9c1b6dd407cff28266402
#
_cell.length_a   1.000
_cell.length_b   1.000
_cell.length_c   1.000
_cell.angle_alpha   90.00
_cell.angle_beta   90.00
_cell.angle_gamma   90.00
#
_symmetry.space_group_name_H-M   'P 1'
#
loop_
_entity.id
_entity.type
_entity.pdbx_description
1 polymer ?
#
loop_
_entity_poly.entity_id
_entity_poly.type
_entity_poly.pdbx_seq_one_letter_code
_entity_poly.pdbx_strand_id
1 'polypeptide(L)'
;LLTHSAMTPGWIALLAAGVLSVGFVLFFAHKSTPYAHELWWQFATDANAPRALRSGLLISLLIGAGSLLLLLRAPRFRPKRPDRDMLATAKRITATSNDADAGFVLTGDKTIMLSDDRKAFVMFGVSGASWLALGGPVGETEAGEEIAYTFVDAARRSGARPVFYQIGPESVPLMLDLGMTLHKMGEKAMVDLTRFSLEGPARKKLRTAHARAGRDGLTLELSMPPHDPALIARLRTVSDAWLTSKKSREKGFSV
;
A
#
# COMPACT_ATOMS: atom_id res chain seq x y z
N LEU A 1 1.83 14.14 8.43
CA LEU A 1 2.57 12.88 8.61
C LEU A 1 2.02 12.13 9.81
N LEU A 2 1.19 11.12 9.58
CA LEU A 2 0.45 10.40 10.62
C LEU A 2 1.17 9.09 10.92
N THR A 3 2.23 9.16 11.71
CA THR A 3 2.74 7.99 12.42
C THR A 3 1.82 7.74 13.61
N HIS A 4 0.81 6.91 13.44
CA HIS A 4 0.13 6.35 14.61
C HIS A 4 1.10 5.38 15.26
N SER A 5 1.62 5.75 16.44
CA SER A 5 2.39 4.84 17.28
C SER A 5 1.53 3.59 17.56
N ALA A 6 2.14 2.42 17.52
CA ALA A 6 1.47 1.17 17.89
C ALA A 6 1.02 1.15 19.37
N MET A 7 1.46 2.13 20.16
CA MET A 7 1.14 2.30 21.56
C MET A 7 -0.11 3.17 21.74
N THR A 8 -1.27 2.55 21.77
CA THR A 8 -2.47 3.22 22.27
C THR A 8 -2.49 3.16 23.79
N PRO A 9 -3.06 4.18 24.49
CA PRO A 9 -3.22 4.14 25.95
C PRO A 9 -3.89 2.86 26.46
N GLY A 10 -4.86 2.32 25.71
CA GLY A 10 -5.52 1.05 26.03
C GLY A 10 -4.58 -0.15 25.95
N TRP A 11 -3.62 -0.13 25.05
CA TRP A 11 -2.62 -1.19 24.92
C TRP A 11 -1.62 -1.19 26.09
N ILE A 12 -1.18 -0.01 26.53
CA ILE A 12 -0.33 0.17 27.70
C ILE A 12 -1.06 -0.31 28.96
N ALA A 13 -2.34 0.05 29.09
CA ALA A 13 -3.17 -0.39 30.21
C ALA A 13 -3.34 -1.92 30.24
N LEU A 14 -3.52 -2.56 29.10
CA LEU A 14 -3.66 -4.01 28.99
C LEU A 14 -2.35 -4.74 29.35
N LEU A 15 -1.20 -4.21 28.93
CA LEU A 15 0.12 -4.70 29.33
C LEU A 15 0.35 -4.57 30.84
N ALA A 16 0.06 -3.39 31.40
CA ALA A 16 0.18 -3.15 32.84
C ALA A 16 -0.73 -4.09 33.64
N ALA A 17 -1.99 -4.28 33.22
CA ALA A 17 -2.92 -5.21 33.83
C ALA A 17 -2.42 -6.66 33.76
N GLY A 18 -1.82 -7.08 32.65
CA GLY A 18 -1.21 -8.41 32.48
C GLY A 18 -0.05 -8.63 33.45
N VAL A 19 0.88 -7.69 33.54
CA VAL A 19 2.02 -7.75 34.46
C VAL A 19 1.57 -7.76 35.92
N LEU A 20 0.62 -6.90 36.27
CA LEU A 20 0.06 -6.85 37.64
C LEU A 20 -0.69 -8.14 38.01
N SER A 21 -1.44 -8.72 37.04
CA SER A 21 -2.16 -9.98 37.28
C SER A 21 -1.19 -11.14 37.49
N VAL A 22 -0.12 -11.22 36.72
CA VAL A 22 0.92 -12.24 36.91
C VAL A 22 1.63 -12.05 38.27
N GLY A 23 2.00 -10.80 38.61
CA GLY A 23 2.59 -10.47 39.88
C GLY A 23 1.69 -10.84 41.06
N PHE A 24 0.38 -10.55 40.97
CA PHE A 24 -0.61 -10.90 41.98
C PHE A 24 -0.74 -12.42 42.14
N VAL A 25 -0.84 -13.17 41.08
CA VAL A 25 -0.93 -14.65 41.11
C VAL A 25 0.32 -15.25 41.75
N LEU A 26 1.50 -14.75 41.37
CA LEU A 26 2.77 -15.20 41.97
C LEU A 26 2.86 -14.89 43.44
N PHE A 27 2.47 -13.68 43.84
CA PHE A 27 2.45 -13.28 45.24
C PHE A 27 1.45 -14.11 46.07
N PHE A 28 0.23 -14.33 45.58
CA PHE A 28 -0.80 -15.11 46.22
C PHE A 28 -0.43 -16.59 46.35
N ALA A 29 0.17 -17.17 45.32
CA ALA A 29 0.64 -18.57 45.34
C ALA A 29 1.78 -18.81 46.32
N HIS A 30 2.50 -17.77 46.76
CA HIS A 30 3.65 -17.86 47.66
C HIS A 30 3.42 -17.24 49.04
N LYS A 31 2.17 -16.89 49.36
CA LYS A 31 1.79 -16.28 50.65
C LYS A 31 2.25 -17.07 51.88
N SER A 32 2.47 -18.38 51.77
CA SER A 32 2.86 -19.29 52.82
C SER A 32 4.29 -19.81 52.78
N THR A 33 5.10 -19.35 51.82
CA THR A 33 6.47 -19.80 51.66
C THR A 33 7.46 -18.86 52.36
N PRO A 34 8.36 -19.35 53.27
CA PRO A 34 9.37 -18.50 53.89
C PRO A 34 10.27 -17.90 52.82
N TYR A 35 10.52 -16.61 52.92
CA TYR A 35 11.37 -15.89 51.95
C TYR A 35 12.84 -16.25 52.17
N ALA A 36 13.45 -16.97 51.22
CA ALA A 36 14.87 -17.24 51.18
C ALA A 36 15.45 -16.65 49.88
N HIS A 37 16.62 -15.97 49.97
CA HIS A 37 17.28 -15.36 48.83
C HIS A 37 17.67 -16.33 47.71
N GLU A 38 17.81 -17.60 47.99
CA GLU A 38 18.15 -18.66 47.07
C GLU A 38 16.99 -19.09 46.16
N LEU A 39 15.74 -18.74 46.48
CA LEU A 39 14.53 -19.11 45.74
C LEU A 39 14.50 -18.55 44.31
N TRP A 40 15.17 -17.45 44.04
CA TRP A 40 15.17 -16.80 42.74
C TRP A 40 15.83 -17.57 41.63
N TRP A 41 16.82 -18.43 41.94
CA TRP A 41 17.61 -19.18 40.99
C TRP A 41 17.26 -20.67 40.95
N GLN A 42 16.86 -21.25 42.07
CA GLN A 42 16.62 -22.69 42.20
C GLN A 42 15.24 -23.12 41.70
N PHE A 43 14.22 -22.29 41.75
CA PHE A 43 12.86 -22.70 41.39
C PHE A 43 12.68 -23.04 39.90
N ALA A 44 13.53 -22.54 39.01
CA ALA A 44 13.48 -22.86 37.58
C ALA A 44 14.02 -24.25 37.28
N THR A 45 14.95 -24.75 38.12
CA THR A 45 15.68 -26.00 37.90
C THR A 45 15.35 -27.10 38.93
N ASP A 46 14.76 -26.73 40.07
CA ASP A 46 14.42 -27.70 41.13
C ASP A 46 13.16 -28.52 40.78
N ALA A 47 13.29 -29.86 40.83
CA ALA A 47 12.21 -30.80 40.58
C ALA A 47 11.01 -30.63 41.55
N ASN A 48 11.26 -30.14 42.75
CA ASN A 48 10.26 -29.96 43.83
C ASN A 48 9.52 -28.61 43.78
N ALA A 49 9.88 -27.68 42.89
CA ALA A 49 9.20 -26.39 42.76
C ALA A 49 7.72 -26.55 42.36
N PRO A 50 6.80 -25.82 43.01
CA PRO A 50 5.37 -25.92 42.70
C PRO A 50 5.08 -25.69 41.20
N ARG A 51 4.24 -26.55 40.63
CA ARG A 51 3.89 -26.45 39.18
C ARG A 51 3.31 -25.05 38.84
N ALA A 52 2.61 -24.41 39.77
CA ALA A 52 2.09 -23.07 39.58
C ALA A 52 3.18 -22.01 39.34
N LEU A 53 4.35 -22.13 39.99
CA LEU A 53 5.48 -21.22 39.79
C LEU A 53 6.10 -21.35 38.42
N ARG A 54 6.31 -22.57 37.95
CA ARG A 54 6.87 -22.82 36.62
C ARG A 54 5.94 -22.34 35.53
N SER A 55 4.62 -22.59 35.66
CA SER A 55 3.64 -22.09 34.70
C SER A 55 3.53 -20.57 34.73
N GLY A 56 3.58 -19.93 35.90
CA GLY A 56 3.59 -18.47 36.04
C GLY A 56 4.82 -17.83 35.38
N LEU A 57 6.02 -18.40 35.58
CA LEU A 57 7.25 -17.94 34.92
C LEU A 57 7.14 -18.07 33.40
N LEU A 58 6.70 -19.22 32.90
CA LEU A 58 6.55 -19.46 31.47
C LEU A 58 5.57 -18.48 30.84
N ILE A 59 4.41 -18.27 31.47
CA ILE A 59 3.40 -17.31 31.01
C ILE A 59 3.97 -15.88 30.99
N SER A 60 4.70 -15.47 32.04
CA SER A 60 5.35 -14.15 32.11
C SER A 60 6.36 -13.95 31.01
N LEU A 61 7.19 -14.96 30.72
CA LEU A 61 8.16 -14.94 29.64
C LEU A 61 7.46 -14.86 28.26
N LEU A 62 6.40 -15.61 28.04
CA LEU A 62 5.64 -15.58 26.79
C LEU A 62 4.94 -14.20 26.59
N ILE A 63 4.34 -13.64 27.64
CA ILE A 63 3.75 -12.31 27.59
C ILE A 63 4.83 -11.25 27.34
N GLY A 64 5.97 -11.32 28.04
CA GLY A 64 7.08 -10.40 27.87
C GLY A 64 7.66 -10.46 26.45
N ALA A 65 7.92 -11.66 25.94
CA ALA A 65 8.42 -11.87 24.57
C ALA A 65 7.42 -11.42 23.53
N GLY A 66 6.14 -11.75 23.68
CA GLY A 66 5.06 -11.31 22.80
C GLY A 66 4.91 -9.78 22.79
N SER A 67 5.00 -9.16 23.98
CA SER A 67 4.98 -7.70 24.11
C SER A 67 6.17 -7.04 23.44
N LEU A 68 7.36 -7.57 23.64
CA LEU A 68 8.58 -7.09 22.99
C LEU A 68 8.48 -7.20 21.46
N LEU A 69 8.00 -8.32 20.94
CA LEU A 69 7.79 -8.51 19.51
C LEU A 69 6.77 -7.52 18.94
N LEU A 70 5.72 -7.19 19.68
CA LEU A 70 4.73 -6.19 19.27
C LEU A 70 5.28 -4.77 19.34
N LEU A 71 6.12 -4.45 20.32
CA LEU A 71 6.82 -3.16 20.43
C LEU A 71 7.83 -2.94 19.32
N LEU A 72 8.53 -4.00 18.92
CA LEU A 72 9.50 -3.96 17.83
C LEU A 72 8.84 -3.93 16.44
N ARG A 73 7.53 -4.18 16.34
CA ARG A 73 6.80 -4.05 15.08
C ARG A 73 6.65 -2.59 14.71
N ALA A 74 7.16 -2.23 13.54
CA ALA A 74 6.91 -0.91 12.97
C ALA A 74 5.39 -0.64 12.84
N PRO A 75 4.93 0.59 13.15
CA PRO A 75 3.53 0.95 13.01
C PRO A 75 3.08 0.75 11.56
N ARG A 76 2.01 -0.02 11.37
CA ARG A 76 1.46 -0.25 10.03
C ARG A 76 0.75 1.00 9.57
N PHE A 77 1.25 1.60 8.51
CA PHE A 77 0.53 2.65 7.82
C PHE A 77 -0.80 2.10 7.27
N ARG A 78 -1.90 2.78 7.57
CA ARG A 78 -3.20 2.49 6.99
C ARG A 78 -3.46 3.52 5.89
N PRO A 79 -3.52 3.10 4.62
CA PRO A 79 -3.80 4.01 3.53
C PRO A 79 -5.19 4.64 3.72
N LYS A 80 -5.27 5.96 3.56
CA LYS A 80 -6.54 6.68 3.56
C LYS A 80 -6.90 7.04 2.13
N ARG A 81 -8.17 6.91 1.79
CA ARG A 81 -8.66 7.44 0.53
C ARG A 81 -8.51 8.97 0.52
N PRO A 82 -8.19 9.56 -0.63
CA PRO A 82 -8.07 11.00 -0.74
C PRO A 82 -9.42 11.66 -0.49
N ASP A 83 -9.41 12.80 0.15
CA ASP A 83 -10.59 13.65 0.29
C ASP A 83 -10.85 14.46 -0.99
N ARG A 84 -11.95 15.22 -1.00
CA ARG A 84 -12.37 16.01 -2.17
C ARG A 84 -11.36 17.10 -2.55
N ASP A 85 -10.72 17.73 -1.56
CA ASP A 85 -9.74 18.79 -1.78
C ASP A 85 -8.45 18.23 -2.38
N MET A 86 -7.96 17.11 -1.87
CA MET A 86 -6.82 16.38 -2.44
C MET A 86 -7.08 15.95 -3.89
N LEU A 87 -8.26 15.40 -4.17
CA LEU A 87 -8.65 15.03 -5.54
C LEU A 87 -8.77 16.24 -6.47
N ALA A 88 -9.31 17.36 -6.00
CA ALA A 88 -9.39 18.58 -6.79
C ALA A 88 -7.99 19.14 -7.11
N THR A 89 -7.08 19.11 -6.14
CA THR A 89 -5.69 19.51 -6.34
C THR A 89 -4.99 18.56 -7.33
N ALA A 90 -5.12 17.25 -7.16
CA ALA A 90 -4.53 16.27 -8.06
C ALA A 90 -5.09 16.41 -9.49
N LYS A 91 -6.40 16.66 -9.65
CA LYS A 91 -7.02 16.92 -10.96
C LYS A 91 -6.40 18.13 -11.66
N ARG A 92 -6.15 19.22 -10.92
CA ARG A 92 -5.52 20.43 -11.47
C ARG A 92 -4.08 20.14 -11.95
N ILE A 93 -3.30 19.42 -11.16
CA ILE A 93 -1.93 19.04 -11.51
C ILE A 93 -1.95 18.10 -12.74
N THR A 94 -2.82 17.10 -12.74
CA THR A 94 -2.96 16.16 -13.85
C THR A 94 -3.33 16.83 -15.17
N ALA A 95 -4.13 17.90 -15.13
CA ALA A 95 -4.55 18.62 -16.33
C ALA A 95 -3.38 19.28 -17.08
N THR A 96 -2.26 19.53 -16.41
CA THR A 96 -1.02 20.08 -17.01
C THR A 96 0.04 19.01 -17.26
N SER A 97 -0.21 17.76 -16.88
CA SER A 97 0.72 16.65 -17.08
C SER A 97 0.62 16.08 -18.49
N ASN A 98 1.76 15.73 -19.06
CA ASN A 98 1.85 14.98 -20.31
C ASN A 98 1.76 13.46 -20.12
N ASP A 99 1.70 12.98 -18.88
CA ASP A 99 1.55 11.57 -18.56
C ASP A 99 0.07 11.19 -18.42
N ALA A 100 -0.42 10.38 -19.36
CA ALA A 100 -1.81 9.90 -19.34
C ALA A 100 -2.10 9.05 -18.09
N ASP A 101 -1.11 8.34 -17.55
CA ASP A 101 -1.25 7.48 -16.38
C ASP A 101 -1.48 8.31 -15.10
N ALA A 102 -1.07 9.58 -15.09
CA ALA A 102 -1.42 10.52 -14.02
C ALA A 102 -2.93 10.61 -13.76
N GLY A 103 -3.75 10.40 -14.80
CA GLY A 103 -5.21 10.39 -14.71
C GLY A 103 -5.78 9.29 -13.78
N PHE A 104 -5.04 8.23 -13.50
CA PHE A 104 -5.48 7.19 -12.55
C PHE A 104 -5.66 7.68 -11.11
N VAL A 105 -5.12 8.85 -10.77
CA VAL A 105 -5.38 9.47 -9.46
C VAL A 105 -6.87 9.80 -9.27
N LEU A 106 -7.58 10.08 -10.36
CA LEU A 106 -8.99 10.50 -10.34
C LEU A 106 -9.97 9.34 -10.04
N THR A 107 -9.49 8.08 -10.08
CA THR A 107 -10.30 6.93 -9.64
C THR A 107 -10.60 6.96 -8.14
N GLY A 108 -9.80 7.71 -7.34
CA GLY A 108 -10.02 7.91 -5.91
C GLY A 108 -9.76 6.67 -5.04
N ASP A 109 -9.22 5.61 -5.60
CA ASP A 109 -8.92 4.36 -4.91
C ASP A 109 -7.50 4.32 -4.33
N LYS A 110 -6.63 5.24 -4.77
CA LYS A 110 -5.22 5.34 -4.34
C LYS A 110 -5.05 6.41 -3.27
N THR A 111 -4.08 6.21 -2.40
CA THR A 111 -3.65 7.26 -1.47
C THR A 111 -2.83 8.29 -2.25
N ILE A 112 -3.01 9.57 -1.91
CA ILE A 112 -2.26 10.67 -2.51
C ILE A 112 -1.37 11.29 -1.44
N MET A 113 -0.12 11.55 -1.79
CA MET A 113 0.80 12.41 -1.03
C MET A 113 1.07 13.64 -1.88
N LEU A 114 0.68 14.81 -1.38
CA LEU A 114 0.91 16.10 -2.04
C LEU A 114 2.20 16.71 -1.54
N SER A 115 2.92 17.45 -2.41
CA SER A 115 3.99 18.35 -1.99
C SER A 115 3.44 19.49 -1.10
N ASP A 116 4.29 20.10 -0.29
CA ASP A 116 3.87 21.14 0.65
C ASP A 116 3.30 22.37 -0.08
N ASP A 117 3.83 22.70 -1.25
CA ASP A 117 3.35 23.76 -2.13
C ASP A 117 2.15 23.35 -3.00
N ARG A 118 1.72 22.07 -2.93
CA ARG A 118 0.59 21.50 -3.68
C ARG A 118 0.73 21.57 -5.20
N LYS A 119 1.97 21.50 -5.70
CA LYS A 119 2.29 21.54 -7.13
C LYS A 119 2.65 20.17 -7.71
N ALA A 120 2.92 19.19 -6.84
CA ALA A 120 3.19 17.83 -7.24
C ALA A 120 2.53 16.83 -6.30
N PHE A 121 2.40 15.58 -6.76
CA PHE A 121 1.92 14.48 -5.94
C PHE A 121 2.54 13.14 -6.33
N VAL A 122 2.51 12.21 -5.38
CA VAL A 122 2.71 10.78 -5.60
C VAL A 122 1.42 10.05 -5.24
N MET A 123 0.90 9.23 -6.16
CA MET A 123 -0.22 8.33 -5.90
C MET A 123 0.30 6.92 -5.61
N PHE A 124 -0.20 6.30 -4.55
CA PHE A 124 0.30 5.00 -4.15
C PHE A 124 -0.75 4.12 -3.47
N GLY A 125 -0.49 2.84 -3.45
CA GLY A 125 -1.20 1.84 -2.66
C GLY A 125 -0.26 1.17 -1.67
N VAL A 126 -0.84 0.45 -0.71
CA VAL A 126 -0.07 -0.33 0.27
C VAL A 126 -0.42 -1.81 0.13
N SER A 127 0.60 -2.62 -0.03
CA SER A 127 0.46 -4.08 -0.11
C SER A 127 1.50 -4.75 0.79
N GLY A 128 1.03 -5.42 1.84
CA GLY A 128 1.92 -6.01 2.83
C GLY A 128 2.81 -4.97 3.51
N ALA A 129 4.13 -5.15 3.39
CA ALA A 129 5.14 -4.23 3.89
C ALA A 129 5.69 -3.28 2.80
N SER A 130 4.98 -3.08 1.70
CA SER A 130 5.44 -2.24 0.59
C SER A 130 4.45 -1.10 0.32
N TRP A 131 4.98 0.08 0.06
CA TRP A 131 4.26 1.21 -0.50
C TRP A 131 4.58 1.27 -1.99
N LEU A 132 3.56 1.10 -2.82
CA LEU A 132 3.70 1.04 -4.28
C LEU A 132 3.17 2.34 -4.88
N ALA A 133 4.06 3.20 -5.35
CA ALA A 133 3.69 4.33 -6.17
C ALA A 133 3.38 3.86 -7.59
N LEU A 134 2.34 4.38 -8.21
CA LEU A 134 2.01 4.15 -9.62
C LEU A 134 2.59 5.30 -10.44
N GLY A 135 3.52 4.99 -11.31
CA GLY A 135 4.33 5.98 -12.02
C GLY A 135 5.36 6.67 -11.13
N GLY A 136 5.95 7.73 -11.64
CA GLY A 136 6.78 8.67 -10.91
C GLY A 136 5.94 9.73 -10.18
N PRO A 137 6.59 10.76 -9.60
CA PRO A 137 5.90 11.95 -9.13
C PRO A 137 5.26 12.71 -10.31
N VAL A 138 4.10 13.31 -10.07
CA VAL A 138 3.35 14.06 -11.08
C VAL A 138 3.27 15.52 -10.67
N GLY A 139 3.61 16.45 -11.57
CA GLY A 139 3.55 17.89 -11.34
C GLY A 139 4.83 18.63 -11.75
N GLU A 140 5.10 19.77 -11.11
CA GLU A 140 6.33 20.53 -11.35
C GLU A 140 7.57 19.72 -10.94
N THR A 141 8.66 19.84 -11.70
CA THR A 141 9.85 18.98 -11.54
C THR A 141 10.45 19.07 -10.13
N GLU A 142 10.71 20.27 -9.62
CA GLU A 142 11.32 20.44 -8.28
C GLU A 142 10.42 19.90 -7.18
N ALA A 143 9.14 20.25 -7.19
CA ALA A 143 8.16 19.73 -6.24
C ALA A 143 7.97 18.20 -6.37
N GLY A 144 8.12 17.67 -7.60
CA GLY A 144 8.08 16.24 -7.90
C GLY A 144 9.26 15.50 -7.28
N GLU A 145 10.46 16.03 -7.40
CA GLU A 145 11.65 15.47 -6.77
C GLU A 145 11.52 15.48 -5.24
N GLU A 146 11.15 16.61 -4.65
CA GLU A 146 10.98 16.74 -3.21
C GLU A 146 9.95 15.75 -2.65
N ILE A 147 8.80 15.64 -3.29
CA ILE A 147 7.76 14.70 -2.83
C ILE A 147 8.17 13.24 -3.01
N ALA A 148 9.01 12.90 -4.00
CA ALA A 148 9.55 11.56 -4.16
C ALA A 148 10.51 11.19 -3.00
N TYR A 149 11.40 12.10 -2.58
CA TYR A 149 12.23 11.92 -1.39
C TYR A 149 11.37 11.76 -0.14
N THR A 150 10.37 12.62 0.04
CA THR A 150 9.43 12.58 1.17
C THR A 150 8.67 11.25 1.21
N PHE A 151 8.22 10.74 0.07
CA PHE A 151 7.56 9.45 -0.03
C PHE A 151 8.46 8.29 0.39
N VAL A 152 9.68 8.25 -0.14
CA VAL A 152 10.68 7.21 0.19
C VAL A 152 10.98 7.21 1.68
N ASP A 153 11.20 8.38 2.24
CA ASP A 153 11.51 8.58 3.65
C ASP A 153 10.35 8.19 4.56
N ALA A 154 9.13 8.58 4.21
CA ALA A 154 7.92 8.22 4.94
C ALA A 154 7.67 6.70 4.93
N ALA A 155 7.88 6.05 3.78
CA ALA A 155 7.78 4.60 3.66
C ALA A 155 8.82 3.90 4.57
N ARG A 156 10.10 4.30 4.49
CA ARG A 156 11.18 3.73 5.31
C ARG A 156 10.93 3.93 6.81
N ARG A 157 10.52 5.13 7.24
CA ARG A 157 10.16 5.40 8.65
C ARG A 157 8.97 4.58 9.14
N SER A 158 8.08 4.19 8.24
CA SER A 158 6.96 3.28 8.55
C SER A 158 7.37 1.81 8.51
N GLY A 159 8.65 1.48 8.34
CA GLY A 159 9.14 0.12 8.18
C GLY A 159 8.69 -0.54 6.88
N ALA A 160 8.26 0.27 5.90
CA ALA A 160 7.80 -0.21 4.61
C ALA A 160 8.88 -0.06 3.54
N ARG A 161 8.77 -0.87 2.50
CA ARG A 161 9.62 -0.80 1.32
C ARG A 161 8.98 0.12 0.29
N PRO A 162 9.61 1.25 -0.08
CA PRO A 162 9.12 2.07 -1.18
C PRO A 162 9.37 1.38 -2.53
N VAL A 163 8.38 1.44 -3.41
CA VAL A 163 8.44 0.88 -4.76
C VAL A 163 7.77 1.87 -5.70
N PHE A 164 8.41 2.19 -6.81
CA PHE A 164 7.80 2.90 -7.93
C PHE A 164 7.54 1.90 -9.06
N TYR A 165 6.31 1.84 -9.53
CA TYR A 165 5.86 0.87 -10.54
C TYR A 165 5.44 1.59 -11.82
N GLN A 166 5.86 1.07 -12.97
CA GLN A 166 5.61 1.68 -14.29
C GLN A 166 6.19 3.09 -14.46
N ILE A 167 7.41 3.31 -13.97
CA ILE A 167 8.12 4.57 -14.23
C ILE A 167 8.53 4.67 -15.70
N GLY A 168 8.45 5.88 -16.26
CA GLY A 168 9.00 6.18 -17.58
C GLY A 168 10.53 6.41 -17.53
N PRO A 169 11.18 6.39 -18.71
CA PRO A 169 12.62 6.61 -18.80
C PRO A 169 13.08 7.96 -18.22
N GLU A 170 12.23 8.97 -18.30
CA GLU A 170 12.45 10.30 -17.77
C GLU A 170 12.63 10.35 -16.25
N SER A 171 12.02 9.40 -15.54
CA SER A 171 12.13 9.29 -14.07
C SER A 171 13.35 8.48 -13.61
N VAL A 172 14.07 7.83 -14.52
CA VAL A 172 15.21 6.97 -14.17
C VAL A 172 16.30 7.71 -13.38
N PRO A 173 16.74 8.92 -13.76
CA PRO A 173 17.76 9.64 -12.99
C PRO A 173 17.33 9.84 -11.52
N LEU A 174 16.12 10.33 -11.30
CA LEU A 174 15.56 10.53 -9.96
C LEU A 174 15.52 9.22 -9.16
N MET A 175 15.16 8.11 -9.78
CA MET A 175 15.12 6.81 -9.08
C MET A 175 16.51 6.35 -8.66
N LEU A 176 17.53 6.62 -9.46
CA LEU A 176 18.93 6.32 -9.10
C LEU A 176 19.41 7.19 -7.94
N ASP A 177 19.09 8.49 -7.94
CA ASP A 177 19.42 9.43 -6.86
C ASP A 177 18.72 9.04 -5.53
N LEU A 178 17.51 8.47 -5.61
CA LEU A 178 16.79 7.91 -4.46
C LEU A 178 17.40 6.57 -3.96
N GLY A 179 18.43 6.05 -4.63
CA GLY A 179 19.06 4.77 -4.32
C GLY A 179 18.18 3.56 -4.64
N MET A 180 17.31 3.68 -5.64
CA MET A 180 16.45 2.58 -6.07
C MET A 180 17.16 1.65 -7.05
N THR A 181 16.84 0.36 -6.97
CA THR A 181 17.25 -0.62 -7.98
C THR A 181 16.20 -0.71 -9.06
N LEU A 182 16.62 -0.63 -10.32
CA LEU A 182 15.73 -0.67 -11.48
C LEU A 182 15.58 -2.08 -12.02
N HIS A 183 14.33 -2.47 -12.29
CA HIS A 183 13.99 -3.73 -12.93
C HIS A 183 13.11 -3.47 -14.14
N LYS A 184 13.54 -3.88 -15.33
CA LYS A 184 12.70 -3.83 -16.53
C LYS A 184 11.60 -4.88 -16.40
N MET A 185 10.34 -4.43 -16.29
CA MET A 185 9.17 -5.30 -16.16
C MET A 185 8.45 -5.52 -17.50
N GLY A 186 8.59 -4.58 -18.44
CA GLY A 186 7.88 -4.64 -19.70
C GLY A 186 8.20 -3.44 -20.58
N GLU A 187 7.36 -3.25 -21.57
CA GLU A 187 7.44 -2.14 -22.53
C GLU A 187 6.05 -1.50 -22.69
N LYS A 188 6.01 -0.18 -22.73
CA LYS A 188 4.80 0.59 -23.01
C LYS A 188 4.77 0.94 -24.49
N ALA A 189 3.74 0.44 -25.20
CA ALA A 189 3.55 0.80 -26.60
C ALA A 189 2.97 2.21 -26.70
N MET A 190 3.65 3.09 -27.42
CA MET A 190 3.20 4.45 -27.69
C MET A 190 2.78 4.58 -29.16
N VAL A 191 1.60 5.16 -29.39
CA VAL A 191 1.08 5.43 -30.72
C VAL A 191 0.94 6.93 -30.89
N ASP A 192 1.74 7.52 -31.77
CA ASP A 192 1.62 8.92 -32.16
C ASP A 192 0.35 9.11 -33.00
N LEU A 193 -0.70 9.63 -32.42
CA LEU A 193 -2.00 9.83 -33.07
C LEU A 193 -1.93 10.91 -34.17
N THR A 194 -0.98 11.84 -34.09
CA THR A 194 -0.83 12.89 -35.12
C THR A 194 -0.30 12.35 -36.44
N ARG A 195 0.40 11.22 -36.39
CA ARG A 195 1.01 10.53 -37.53
C ARG A 195 0.39 9.16 -37.80
N PHE A 196 -0.64 8.78 -37.03
CA PHE A 196 -1.29 7.50 -37.19
C PHE A 196 -2.16 7.46 -38.45
N SER A 197 -1.96 6.44 -39.27
CA SER A 197 -2.74 6.17 -40.48
C SER A 197 -2.94 4.66 -40.63
N LEU A 198 -4.05 4.27 -41.24
CA LEU A 198 -4.28 2.90 -41.68
C LEU A 198 -3.69 2.59 -43.04
N GLU A 199 -3.03 3.52 -43.70
CA GLU A 199 -2.46 3.34 -45.05
C GLU A 199 -1.16 2.54 -45.00
N GLY A 200 -0.79 2.05 -46.17
CA GLY A 200 0.46 1.34 -46.42
C GLY A 200 0.43 -0.16 -46.06
N PRO A 201 1.45 -0.90 -46.51
CA PRO A 201 1.51 -2.37 -46.39
C PRO A 201 1.65 -2.83 -44.91
N ALA A 202 2.36 -2.07 -44.07
CA ALA A 202 2.57 -2.40 -42.68
C ALA A 202 1.27 -2.39 -41.84
N ARG A 203 0.24 -1.68 -42.33
CA ARG A 203 -1.07 -1.56 -41.63
C ARG A 203 -2.13 -2.54 -42.16
N LYS A 204 -1.77 -3.47 -43.06
CA LYS A 204 -2.72 -4.45 -43.61
C LYS A 204 -3.51 -5.22 -42.55
N LYS A 205 -2.83 -5.69 -41.49
CA LYS A 205 -3.51 -6.44 -40.40
C LYS A 205 -4.54 -5.59 -39.67
N LEU A 206 -4.23 -4.31 -39.42
CA LEU A 206 -5.17 -3.39 -38.74
C LEU A 206 -6.38 -3.10 -39.62
N ARG A 207 -6.18 -2.85 -40.94
CA ARG A 207 -7.31 -2.67 -41.88
C ARG A 207 -8.20 -3.90 -41.96
N THR A 208 -7.61 -5.10 -41.99
CA THR A 208 -8.38 -6.34 -42.00
C THR A 208 -9.19 -6.51 -40.72
N ALA A 209 -8.60 -6.23 -39.54
CA ALA A 209 -9.27 -6.30 -38.30
C ALA A 209 -10.42 -5.27 -38.19
N HIS A 210 -10.17 -4.03 -38.61
CA HIS A 210 -11.20 -2.98 -38.63
C HIS A 210 -12.37 -3.34 -39.56
N ALA A 211 -12.07 -3.80 -40.80
CA ALA A 211 -13.10 -4.22 -41.73
C ALA A 211 -13.90 -5.45 -41.23
N ARG A 212 -13.25 -6.37 -40.52
CA ARG A 212 -13.95 -7.49 -39.86
C ARG A 212 -14.88 -7.02 -38.78
N ALA A 213 -14.41 -6.14 -37.88
CA ALA A 213 -15.23 -5.58 -36.80
C ALA A 213 -16.52 -4.94 -37.35
N GLY A 214 -16.41 -4.17 -38.45
CA GLY A 214 -17.60 -3.61 -39.12
C GLY A 214 -18.56 -4.67 -39.67
N ARG A 215 -18.05 -5.76 -40.27
CA ARG A 215 -18.89 -6.85 -40.75
C ARG A 215 -19.56 -7.61 -39.62
N ASP A 216 -18.86 -7.74 -38.47
CA ASP A 216 -19.39 -8.39 -37.27
C ASP A 216 -20.36 -7.47 -36.48
N GLY A 217 -20.67 -6.27 -37.01
CA GLY A 217 -21.63 -5.33 -36.41
C GLY A 217 -21.10 -4.58 -35.20
N LEU A 218 -19.77 -4.56 -34.97
CA LEU A 218 -19.19 -3.84 -33.84
C LEU A 218 -19.16 -2.35 -34.14
N THR A 219 -19.64 -1.54 -33.19
CA THR A 219 -19.60 -0.08 -33.24
C THR A 219 -18.85 0.47 -32.04
N LEU A 220 -18.21 1.63 -32.21
CA LEU A 220 -17.57 2.36 -31.12
C LEU A 220 -18.48 3.50 -30.69
N GLU A 221 -18.80 3.54 -29.39
CA GLU A 221 -19.53 4.63 -28.77
C GLU A 221 -18.65 5.29 -27.70
N LEU A 222 -18.54 6.60 -27.75
CA LEU A 222 -17.79 7.39 -26.77
C LEU A 222 -18.76 8.07 -25.79
N SER A 223 -18.70 7.68 -24.52
CA SER A 223 -19.48 8.29 -23.46
C SER A 223 -18.60 9.23 -22.63
N MET A 224 -19.05 10.46 -22.43
CA MET A 224 -18.36 11.47 -21.63
C MET A 224 -18.94 11.52 -20.20
N PRO A 225 -18.12 11.83 -19.17
CA PRO A 225 -18.61 12.04 -17.81
C PRO A 225 -19.55 13.28 -17.71
N PRO A 226 -20.54 13.24 -16.79
CA PRO A 226 -20.90 12.17 -15.87
C PRO A 226 -21.59 10.99 -16.59
N HIS A 227 -21.19 9.76 -16.25
CA HIS A 227 -21.76 8.57 -16.88
C HIS A 227 -23.11 8.17 -16.26
N ASP A 228 -24.03 7.68 -17.09
CA ASP A 228 -25.29 7.12 -16.63
C ASP A 228 -25.03 5.91 -15.71
N PRO A 229 -25.62 5.87 -14.50
CA PRO A 229 -25.53 4.73 -13.61
C PRO A 229 -25.96 3.40 -14.25
N ALA A 230 -26.95 3.44 -15.16
CA ALA A 230 -27.41 2.26 -15.89
C ALA A 230 -26.35 1.74 -16.87
N LEU A 231 -25.58 2.62 -17.51
CA LEU A 231 -24.45 2.24 -18.34
C LEU A 231 -23.36 1.55 -17.50
N ILE A 232 -22.99 2.14 -16.36
CA ILE A 232 -22.00 1.56 -15.46
C ILE A 232 -22.43 0.19 -14.95
N ALA A 233 -23.71 0.01 -14.60
CA ALA A 233 -24.25 -1.28 -14.17
C ALA A 233 -24.14 -2.35 -15.28
N ARG A 234 -24.46 -2.00 -16.53
CA ARG A 234 -24.31 -2.90 -17.69
C ARG A 234 -22.84 -3.29 -17.92
N LEU A 235 -21.92 -2.32 -17.87
CA LEU A 235 -20.48 -2.57 -18.01
C LEU A 235 -19.97 -3.51 -16.91
N ARG A 236 -20.43 -3.33 -15.68
CA ARG A 236 -20.09 -4.23 -14.56
C ARG A 236 -20.56 -5.65 -14.83
N THR A 237 -21.79 -5.84 -15.30
CA THR A 237 -22.30 -7.18 -15.65
C THR A 237 -21.42 -7.88 -16.70
N VAL A 238 -20.95 -7.13 -17.71
CA VAL A 238 -20.05 -7.67 -18.73
C VAL A 238 -18.70 -8.04 -18.12
N SER A 239 -18.13 -7.17 -17.28
CA SER A 239 -16.86 -7.42 -16.57
C SER A 239 -16.95 -8.67 -15.70
N ASP A 240 -17.99 -8.80 -14.88
CA ASP A 240 -18.19 -9.92 -13.96
C ASP A 240 -18.32 -11.26 -14.73
N ALA A 241 -19.06 -11.26 -15.83
CA ALA A 241 -19.18 -12.43 -16.71
C ALA A 241 -17.83 -12.83 -17.31
N TRP A 242 -17.04 -11.86 -17.76
CA TRP A 242 -15.69 -12.09 -18.32
C TRP A 242 -14.74 -12.64 -17.26
N LEU A 243 -14.69 -12.01 -16.06
CA LEU A 243 -13.85 -12.44 -14.93
C LEU A 243 -14.17 -13.89 -14.53
N THR A 244 -15.47 -14.22 -14.44
CA THR A 244 -15.93 -15.58 -14.15
C THR A 244 -15.44 -16.57 -15.20
N SER A 245 -15.60 -16.23 -16.49
CA SER A 245 -15.18 -17.10 -17.60
C SER A 245 -13.67 -17.34 -17.62
N LYS A 246 -12.88 -16.37 -17.19
CA LYS A 246 -11.42 -16.43 -17.13
C LYS A 246 -10.87 -16.94 -15.78
N LYS A 247 -11.73 -17.24 -14.80
CA LYS A 247 -11.34 -17.59 -13.43
C LYS A 247 -10.35 -16.58 -12.83
N SER A 248 -10.57 -15.30 -13.13
CA SER A 248 -9.73 -14.18 -12.73
C SER A 248 -10.45 -13.27 -11.75
N ARG A 249 -9.73 -12.33 -11.18
CA ARG A 249 -10.25 -11.28 -10.30
C ARG A 249 -9.86 -9.92 -10.86
N GLU A 250 -10.69 -8.93 -10.56
CA GLU A 250 -10.39 -7.54 -10.88
C GLU A 250 -9.09 -7.10 -10.21
N LYS A 251 -8.24 -6.42 -10.95
CA LYS A 251 -6.98 -5.86 -10.44
C LYS A 251 -7.27 -4.49 -9.82
N GLY A 252 -6.83 -4.29 -8.59
CA GLY A 252 -7.20 -3.10 -7.82
C GLY A 252 -6.19 -1.96 -7.82
N PHE A 253 -5.02 -2.11 -8.43
CA PHE A 253 -3.97 -1.10 -8.34
C PHE A 253 -3.58 -0.50 -9.70
N SER A 254 -3.33 -1.34 -10.67
CA SER A 254 -3.05 -0.97 -12.06
C SER A 254 -3.95 -1.74 -13.00
N VAL A 255 -4.25 -1.15 -14.14
CA VAL A 255 -5.10 -1.76 -15.17
C VAL A 255 -4.31 -2.80 -15.96
#